data_c4d4a234e61633b662d57d40bec01c54
#
_entry.id   c4d4a234e61633b662d57d40bec01c54
#
_cell.length_a   1.000
_cell.length_b   1.000
_cell.length_c   1.000
_cell.angle_alpha   90.00
_cell.angle_beta   90.00
_cell.angle_gamma   90.00
#
_symmetry.space_group_name_H-M   'P 1'
#
loop_
_entity.id
_entity.type
_entity.pdbx_description
1 polymer ?
#
loop_
_entity_poly.entity_id
_entity_poly.type
_entity_poly.pdbx_seq_one_letter_code
_entity_poly.pdbx_strand_id
1 'polypeptide(L)'
;MSMAHPGVVQDEYRRLSDLIAVGLAVVSTRQGPHDLLVTVDSYLDISYDPPTMGLALYGLSRAAEAVEEAGHCCLSLLAEDQQALADRFGTPGAPLQGMLAGIEAWRTADGDAIRPGALAHFALRIEQGVDAATHRLLIGPVVEMGQGGAEAGPAIRFAGEKRELRP
;
A
#
# COMPACT_ATOMS: atom_id res chain seq x y z
N MET A 1 11.53 9.52 -37.22
CA MET A 1 11.15 8.79 -36.00
C MET A 1 9.73 9.22 -35.64
N SER A 2 8.73 8.39 -35.95
CA SER A 2 7.32 8.72 -35.66
C SER A 2 7.12 8.70 -34.14
N MET A 3 6.80 9.84 -33.56
CA MET A 3 6.40 9.90 -32.14
C MET A 3 5.05 9.20 -32.03
N ALA A 4 5.01 8.10 -31.30
CA ALA A 4 3.76 7.41 -30.99
C ALA A 4 2.78 8.36 -30.31
N HIS A 5 1.50 8.23 -30.60
CA HIS A 5 0.45 9.03 -29.98
C HIS A 5 0.52 8.83 -28.45
N PRO A 6 0.39 9.90 -27.62
CA PRO A 6 0.56 9.78 -26.16
C PRO A 6 -0.29 8.65 -25.53
N GLY A 7 -1.51 8.42 -26.00
CA GLY A 7 -2.37 7.33 -25.53
C GLY A 7 -1.82 5.92 -25.82
N VAL A 8 -1.18 5.73 -26.98
CA VAL A 8 -0.58 4.44 -27.36
C VAL A 8 0.61 4.11 -26.46
N VAL A 9 1.40 5.13 -26.08
CA VAL A 9 2.52 4.95 -25.15
C VAL A 9 2.03 4.56 -23.75
N GLN A 10 0.97 5.17 -23.27
CA GLN A 10 0.40 4.86 -21.95
C GLN A 10 -0.17 3.44 -21.88
N ASP A 11 -0.90 3.01 -22.91
CA ASP A 11 -1.50 1.67 -22.98
C ASP A 11 -0.42 0.59 -23.05
N GLU A 12 0.61 0.81 -23.86
CA GLU A 12 1.74 -0.14 -23.96
C GLU A 12 2.54 -0.18 -22.66
N TYR A 13 2.78 0.97 -22.01
CA TYR A 13 3.43 1.01 -20.71
C TYR A 13 2.64 0.22 -19.68
N ARG A 14 1.32 0.42 -19.59
CA ARG A 14 0.45 -0.33 -18.68
C ARG A 14 0.54 -1.83 -18.93
N ARG A 15 0.40 -2.25 -20.18
CA ARG A 15 0.50 -3.67 -20.57
C ARG A 15 1.82 -4.31 -20.16
N LEU A 16 2.93 -3.59 -20.29
CA LEU A 16 4.26 -4.09 -19.92
C LEU A 16 4.48 -4.03 -18.40
N SER A 17 4.03 -2.97 -17.73
CA SER A 17 4.15 -2.84 -16.27
C SER A 17 3.30 -3.88 -15.52
N ASP A 18 2.20 -4.34 -16.08
CA ASP A 18 1.40 -5.45 -15.52
C ASP A 18 2.18 -6.78 -15.45
N LEU A 19 3.29 -6.90 -16.19
CA LEU A 19 4.20 -8.06 -16.10
C LEU A 19 5.16 -7.99 -14.90
N ILE A 20 5.14 -6.93 -14.11
CA ILE A 20 5.84 -6.86 -12.83
C ILE A 20 4.98 -7.59 -11.80
N ALA A 21 5.50 -8.69 -11.25
CA ALA A 21 4.85 -9.36 -10.12
C ALA A 21 4.98 -8.48 -8.89
N VAL A 22 3.86 -8.11 -8.27
CA VAL A 22 3.82 -7.23 -7.11
C VAL A 22 3.07 -7.86 -5.96
N GLY A 23 3.58 -7.70 -4.74
CA GLY A 23 2.84 -8.02 -3.53
C GLY A 23 1.76 -6.97 -3.28
N LEU A 24 0.62 -7.39 -2.72
CA LEU A 24 -0.42 -6.48 -2.30
C LEU A 24 -0.28 -6.15 -0.81
N ALA A 25 -0.48 -4.89 -0.48
CA ALA A 25 -0.46 -4.41 0.89
C ALA A 25 -1.59 -3.41 1.14
N VAL A 26 -1.90 -3.20 2.40
CA VAL A 26 -2.78 -2.11 2.84
C VAL A 26 -1.96 -1.10 3.61
N VAL A 27 -2.02 0.14 3.18
CA VAL A 27 -1.54 1.30 3.95
C VAL A 27 -2.70 1.82 4.78
N SER A 28 -2.45 2.02 6.06
CA SER A 28 -3.37 2.66 6.98
C SER A 28 -2.75 3.89 7.60
N THR A 29 -3.55 4.90 7.87
CA THR A 29 -3.17 6.05 8.70
C THR A 29 -4.35 6.47 9.57
N ARG A 30 -4.07 6.92 10.77
CA ARG A 30 -5.08 7.40 11.69
C ARG A 30 -5.13 8.93 11.70
N GLN A 31 -6.29 9.47 11.38
CA GLN A 31 -6.57 10.89 11.41
C GLN A 31 -7.66 11.19 12.46
N GLY A 32 -7.25 11.64 13.64
CA GLY A 32 -8.19 11.83 14.74
C GLY A 32 -8.97 10.54 15.08
N PRO A 33 -10.31 10.53 15.02
CA PRO A 33 -11.10 9.33 15.31
C PRO A 33 -11.24 8.38 14.10
N HIS A 34 -10.74 8.75 12.93
CA HIS A 34 -10.96 8.03 11.68
C HIS A 34 -9.73 7.24 11.25
N ASP A 35 -9.97 6.04 10.73
CA ASP A 35 -8.97 5.23 10.05
C ASP A 35 -9.17 5.37 8.56
N LEU A 36 -8.10 5.69 7.84
CA LEU A 36 -8.07 5.69 6.39
C LEU A 36 -7.19 4.55 5.92
N LEU A 37 -7.70 3.73 5.00
CA LEU A 37 -7.01 2.58 4.46
C LEU A 37 -7.05 2.62 2.94
N VAL A 38 -5.96 2.18 2.32
CA VAL A 38 -5.86 2.05 0.86
C VAL A 38 -5.01 0.84 0.50
N THR A 39 -5.43 0.10 -0.51
CA THR A 39 -4.61 -0.97 -1.08
C THR A 39 -3.54 -0.38 -1.98
N VAL A 40 -2.34 -0.88 -1.82
CA VAL A 40 -1.17 -0.50 -2.62
C VAL A 40 -0.42 -1.73 -3.11
N ASP A 41 0.24 -1.57 -4.23
CA ASP A 41 1.21 -2.49 -4.83
C ASP A 41 2.52 -1.78 -5.18
N SER A 42 2.60 -0.48 -4.88
CA SER A 42 3.72 0.41 -5.20
C SER A 42 4.44 0.80 -3.91
N TYR A 43 5.16 -0.15 -3.33
CA TYR A 43 6.00 0.05 -2.16
C TYR A 43 7.35 -0.63 -2.37
N LEU A 44 8.38 -0.17 -1.66
CA LEU A 44 9.72 -0.71 -1.79
C LEU A 44 10.48 -0.64 -0.46
N ASP A 45 11.32 -1.63 -0.27
CA ASP A 45 12.36 -1.68 0.72
C ASP A 45 13.58 -0.92 0.19
N ILE A 46 13.95 0.18 0.87
CA ILE A 46 15.00 1.08 0.40
C ILE A 46 16.34 0.77 1.05
N SER A 47 16.34 0.58 2.38
CA SER A 47 17.56 0.41 3.16
C SER A 47 17.31 -0.45 4.39
N TYR A 48 18.30 -1.30 4.73
CA TYR A 48 18.30 -2.08 5.96
C TYR A 48 18.98 -1.34 7.13
N ASP A 49 19.84 -0.37 6.84
CA ASP A 49 20.56 0.39 7.86
C ASP A 49 20.70 1.87 7.45
N PRO A 50 19.93 2.77 8.06
CA PRO A 50 18.75 2.48 8.91
C PRO A 50 17.58 1.88 8.11
N PRO A 51 16.71 1.07 8.75
CA PRO A 51 15.55 0.51 8.09
C PRO A 51 14.66 1.61 7.51
N THR A 52 14.50 1.62 6.19
CA THR A 52 13.79 2.69 5.46
C THR A 52 12.96 2.09 4.34
N MET A 53 11.73 2.52 4.24
CA MET A 53 10.80 2.12 3.17
C MET A 53 10.24 3.33 2.43
N GLY A 54 9.75 3.05 1.21
CA GLY A 54 9.02 4.00 0.40
C GLY A 54 7.70 3.40 -0.08
N LEU A 55 6.72 4.26 -0.32
CA LEU A 55 5.46 3.90 -0.93
C LEU A 55 4.97 5.02 -1.85
N ALA A 56 4.34 4.67 -2.97
CA ALA A 56 3.79 5.63 -3.91
C ALA A 56 2.27 5.61 -3.84
N LEU A 57 1.67 6.76 -3.54
CA LEU A 57 0.23 6.95 -3.54
C LEU A 57 -0.17 7.93 -4.66
N TYR A 58 -1.37 7.75 -5.23
CA TYR A 58 -1.90 8.75 -6.17
C TYR A 58 -1.97 10.10 -5.47
N GLY A 59 -1.27 11.10 -6.01
CA GLY A 59 -1.02 12.38 -5.33
C GLY A 59 -2.27 13.21 -5.01
N LEU A 60 -3.38 12.99 -5.74
CA LEU A 60 -4.67 13.63 -5.48
C LEU A 60 -5.62 12.74 -4.64
N SER A 61 -5.12 11.65 -4.08
CA SER A 61 -5.94 10.77 -3.24
C SER A 61 -6.03 11.29 -1.80
N ARG A 62 -7.17 11.03 -1.17
CA ARG A 62 -7.35 11.29 0.28
C ARG A 62 -6.35 10.50 1.13
N ALA A 63 -5.87 9.35 0.62
CA ALA A 63 -4.87 8.56 1.32
C ALA A 63 -3.51 9.26 1.34
N ALA A 64 -3.07 9.85 0.22
CA ALA A 64 -1.82 10.59 0.17
C ALA A 64 -1.88 11.82 1.10
N GLU A 65 -2.95 12.60 1.01
CA GLU A 65 -3.18 13.76 1.88
C GLU A 65 -3.17 13.38 3.37
N ALA A 66 -3.90 12.33 3.74
CA ALA A 66 -4.01 11.90 5.13
C ALA A 66 -2.67 11.40 5.70
N VAL A 67 -1.89 10.63 4.92
CA VAL A 67 -0.57 10.16 5.35
C VAL A 67 0.42 11.34 5.51
N GLU A 68 0.39 12.31 4.60
CA GLU A 68 1.25 13.50 4.71
C GLU A 68 0.86 14.38 5.90
N GLU A 69 -0.42 14.59 6.15
CA GLU A 69 -0.91 15.36 7.29
C GLU A 69 -0.60 14.68 8.63
N ALA A 70 -0.79 13.36 8.72
CA ALA A 70 -0.47 12.59 9.91
C ALA A 70 1.04 12.49 10.14
N GLY A 71 1.83 12.44 9.06
CA GLY A 71 3.28 12.22 9.12
C GLY A 71 3.67 10.77 9.44
N HIS A 72 2.73 9.85 9.46
CA HIS A 72 2.95 8.43 9.74
C HIS A 72 1.93 7.54 9.02
N CYS A 73 2.29 6.28 8.83
CA CYS A 73 1.38 5.24 8.34
C CYS A 73 1.88 3.85 8.72
N CYS A 74 1.01 2.85 8.59
CA CYS A 74 1.39 1.46 8.70
C CYS A 74 1.10 0.73 7.40
N LEU A 75 2.09 0.00 6.89
CA LEU A 75 1.99 -0.90 5.74
C LEU A 75 1.81 -2.34 6.27
N SER A 76 0.69 -3.00 5.94
CA SER A 76 0.46 -4.42 6.22
C SER A 76 0.53 -5.22 4.93
N LEU A 77 1.50 -6.13 4.81
CA LEU A 77 1.66 -7.02 3.65
C LEU A 77 0.60 -8.11 3.71
N LEU A 78 -0.29 -8.14 2.73
CA LEU A 78 -1.43 -9.05 2.74
C LEU A 78 -1.03 -10.49 2.42
N ALA A 79 -1.64 -11.44 3.12
CA ALA A 79 -1.63 -12.84 2.78
C ALA A 79 -2.67 -13.15 1.69
N GLU A 80 -2.51 -14.27 0.98
CA GLU A 80 -3.38 -14.64 -0.15
C GLU A 80 -4.85 -14.83 0.24
N ASP A 81 -5.13 -15.26 1.45
CA ASP A 81 -6.49 -15.37 2.01
C ASP A 81 -7.14 -14.01 2.34
N GLN A 82 -6.35 -12.92 2.28
CA GLN A 82 -6.80 -11.55 2.50
C GLN A 82 -7.08 -10.75 1.23
N GLN A 83 -7.12 -11.39 0.07
CA GLN A 83 -7.34 -10.70 -1.21
C GLN A 83 -8.66 -9.91 -1.27
N ALA A 84 -9.70 -10.36 -0.56
CA ALA A 84 -10.97 -9.62 -0.47
C ALA A 84 -10.80 -8.24 0.19
N LEU A 85 -9.83 -8.09 1.11
CA LEU A 85 -9.50 -6.80 1.71
C LEU A 85 -8.79 -5.89 0.71
N ALA A 86 -7.91 -6.46 -0.13
CA ALA A 86 -7.27 -5.71 -1.20
C ALA A 86 -8.31 -5.10 -2.15
N ASP A 87 -9.34 -5.85 -2.52
CA ASP A 87 -10.44 -5.34 -3.34
C ASP A 87 -11.23 -4.25 -2.63
N ARG A 88 -11.57 -4.48 -1.36
CA ARG A 88 -12.36 -3.54 -0.56
C ARG A 88 -11.68 -2.17 -0.44
N PHE A 89 -10.39 -2.14 -0.12
CA PHE A 89 -9.65 -0.89 0.07
C PHE A 89 -9.04 -0.34 -1.22
N GLY A 90 -9.05 -1.12 -2.30
CA GLY A 90 -8.61 -0.71 -3.63
C GLY A 90 -9.71 -0.14 -4.52
N THR A 91 -10.98 -0.19 -4.09
CA THR A 91 -12.12 0.28 -4.89
C THR A 91 -12.18 1.81 -4.90
N PRO A 92 -12.07 2.46 -6.07
CA PRO A 92 -12.21 3.90 -6.17
C PRO A 92 -13.59 4.37 -5.70
N GLY A 93 -13.62 5.48 -4.93
CA GLY A 93 -14.88 6.07 -4.45
C GLY A 93 -15.52 5.32 -3.27
N ALA A 94 -14.83 4.36 -2.65
CA ALA A 94 -15.31 3.73 -1.43
C ALA A 94 -15.48 4.75 -0.30
N PRO A 95 -16.47 4.56 0.60
CA PRO A 95 -16.67 5.46 1.73
C PRO A 95 -15.44 5.53 2.62
N LEU A 96 -15.02 6.74 2.99
CA LEU A 96 -13.85 6.98 3.85
C LEU A 96 -14.15 6.81 5.34
N GLN A 97 -15.43 6.75 5.73
CA GLN A 97 -15.85 6.54 7.11
C GLN A 97 -16.19 5.06 7.35
N GLY A 98 -15.81 4.56 8.52
CA GLY A 98 -16.12 3.19 8.92
C GLY A 98 -15.36 2.14 8.10
N MET A 99 -14.21 2.46 7.55
CA MET A 99 -13.42 1.53 6.70
C MET A 99 -13.08 0.24 7.43
N LEU A 100 -12.87 0.28 8.75
CA LEU A 100 -12.63 -0.89 9.60
C LEU A 100 -13.91 -1.54 10.17
N ALA A 101 -15.10 -1.11 9.74
CA ALA A 101 -16.34 -1.72 10.25
C ALA A 101 -16.38 -3.22 9.93
N GLY A 102 -16.47 -4.06 11.00
CA GLY A 102 -16.45 -5.51 10.89
C GLY A 102 -15.07 -6.12 10.55
N ILE A 103 -14.00 -5.33 10.63
CA ILE A 103 -12.62 -5.78 10.39
C ILE A 103 -11.82 -5.63 11.67
N GLU A 104 -11.22 -6.73 12.12
CA GLU A 104 -10.28 -6.70 13.23
C GLU A 104 -9.00 -5.96 12.84
N ALA A 105 -8.50 -5.15 13.75
CA ALA A 105 -7.22 -4.46 13.59
C ALA A 105 -6.50 -4.35 14.93
N TRP A 106 -5.18 -4.61 14.91
CA TRP A 106 -4.28 -4.18 15.97
C TRP A 106 -3.88 -2.73 15.73
N ARG A 107 -3.10 -2.15 16.62
CA ARG A 107 -2.68 -0.74 16.54
C ARG A 107 -1.19 -0.59 16.73
N THR A 108 -0.58 0.27 15.92
CA THR A 108 0.78 0.78 16.16
C THR A 108 0.79 1.76 17.34
N ALA A 109 1.96 2.16 17.78
CA ALA A 109 2.13 3.20 18.80
C ALA A 109 1.46 4.54 18.39
N ASP A 110 1.48 4.90 17.10
CA ASP A 110 0.84 6.10 16.55
C ASP A 110 -0.68 5.88 16.29
N GLY A 111 -1.18 4.68 16.52
CA GLY A 111 -2.60 4.34 16.40
C GLY A 111 -3.05 3.86 15.02
N ASP A 112 -2.13 3.72 14.06
CA ASP A 112 -2.46 3.18 12.73
C ASP A 112 -2.89 1.73 12.81
N ALA A 113 -3.78 1.33 11.90
CA ALA A 113 -4.30 -0.02 11.90
C ALA A 113 -3.28 -1.03 11.35
N ILE A 114 -3.05 -2.10 12.08
CA ILE A 114 -2.31 -3.28 11.64
C ILE A 114 -3.30 -4.37 11.30
N ARG A 115 -3.17 -5.00 10.14
CA ARG A 115 -4.04 -6.12 9.77
C ARG A 115 -3.56 -7.43 10.40
N PRO A 116 -4.32 -8.04 11.35
CA PRO A 116 -4.04 -9.40 11.83
C PRO A 116 -4.10 -10.42 10.68
N GLY A 117 -3.24 -11.43 10.72
CA GLY A 117 -3.11 -12.41 9.65
C GLY A 117 -2.35 -11.91 8.40
N ALA A 118 -1.83 -10.69 8.40
CA ALA A 118 -0.88 -10.24 7.39
C ALA A 118 0.45 -10.98 7.52
N LEU A 119 1.28 -10.97 6.47
CA LEU A 119 2.63 -11.55 6.52
C LEU A 119 3.50 -10.78 7.51
N ALA A 120 3.52 -9.47 7.37
CA ALA A 120 4.26 -8.55 8.21
C ALA A 120 3.60 -7.17 8.18
N HIS A 121 3.97 -6.34 9.14
CA HIS A 121 3.62 -4.93 9.13
C HIS A 121 4.85 -4.06 9.41
N PHE A 122 4.83 -2.84 8.86
CA PHE A 122 5.86 -1.84 9.00
C PHE A 122 5.21 -0.49 9.25
N ALA A 123 5.43 0.10 10.43
CA ALA A 123 5.03 1.46 10.71
C ALA A 123 6.14 2.42 10.31
N LEU A 124 5.79 3.42 9.53
CA LEU A 124 6.70 4.41 8.99
C LEU A 124 6.42 5.79 9.57
N ARG A 125 7.48 6.53 9.84
CA ARG A 125 7.41 7.97 10.02
C ARG A 125 7.82 8.64 8.72
N ILE A 126 6.92 9.40 8.11
CA ILE A 126 7.18 10.02 6.80
C ILE A 126 8.09 11.23 6.99
N GLU A 127 9.27 11.19 6.38
CA GLU A 127 10.25 12.27 6.43
C GLU A 127 10.41 12.99 5.10
N GLN A 128 10.09 12.31 3.98
CA GLN A 128 10.22 12.87 2.66
C GLN A 128 8.98 12.54 1.83
N GLY A 129 8.51 13.54 1.08
CA GLY A 129 7.51 13.38 0.05
C GLY A 129 8.02 13.97 -1.27
N VAL A 130 8.03 13.19 -2.34
CA VAL A 130 8.53 13.58 -3.65
C VAL A 130 7.43 13.42 -4.69
N ASP A 131 7.22 14.46 -5.51
CA ASP A 131 6.31 14.37 -6.65
C ASP A 131 6.91 13.49 -7.75
N ALA A 132 6.21 12.44 -8.11
CA ALA A 132 6.59 11.53 -9.16
C ALA A 132 5.44 11.39 -10.18
N ALA A 133 5.39 12.27 -11.16
CA ALA A 133 4.31 12.41 -12.14
C ALA A 133 2.94 12.60 -11.44
N THR A 134 2.05 11.60 -11.51
CA THR A 134 0.73 11.63 -10.88
C THR A 134 0.72 11.09 -9.45
N HIS A 135 1.85 10.61 -8.96
CA HIS A 135 1.97 9.99 -7.65
C HIS A 135 2.86 10.81 -6.70
N ARG A 136 2.64 10.59 -5.44
CA ARG A 136 3.46 11.08 -4.35
C ARG A 136 4.26 9.91 -3.79
N LEU A 137 5.58 9.96 -3.91
CA LEU A 137 6.49 8.98 -3.29
C LEU A 137 6.79 9.46 -1.87
N LEU A 138 6.35 8.69 -0.90
CA LEU A 138 6.51 8.95 0.53
C LEU A 138 7.59 8.02 1.08
N ILE A 139 8.59 8.57 1.77
CA ILE A 139 9.76 7.84 2.24
C ILE A 139 9.96 8.15 3.72
N GLY A 140 10.30 7.11 4.49
CA GLY A 140 10.62 7.28 5.90
C GLY A 140 11.21 6.05 6.55
N PRO A 141 11.83 6.24 7.73
CA PRO A 141 12.31 5.14 8.55
C PRO A 141 11.15 4.28 9.06
N VAL A 142 11.42 2.98 9.17
CA VAL A 142 10.55 2.03 9.86
C VAL A 142 10.78 2.18 11.36
N VAL A 143 9.75 2.58 12.08
CA VAL A 143 9.81 2.84 13.54
C VAL A 143 9.21 1.72 14.38
N GLU A 144 8.37 0.88 13.79
CA GLU A 144 7.78 -0.31 14.41
C GLU A 144 7.55 -1.37 13.32
N MET A 145 7.75 -2.64 13.64
CA MET A 145 7.52 -3.73 12.68
C MET A 145 7.26 -5.05 13.41
N GLY A 146 6.61 -5.97 12.71
CA GLY A 146 6.36 -7.30 13.25
C GLY A 146 5.70 -8.24 12.26
N GLN A 147 5.60 -9.50 12.64
CA GLN A 147 4.83 -10.50 11.91
C GLN A 147 3.35 -10.34 12.20
N GLY A 148 2.52 -10.50 11.18
CA GLY A 148 1.06 -10.41 11.32
C GLY A 148 0.37 -11.74 11.63
N GLY A 149 1.13 -12.85 11.66
CA GLY A 149 0.61 -14.18 11.98
C GLY A 149 -0.04 -14.90 10.79
N ALA A 150 0.34 -14.57 9.55
CA ALA A 150 -0.15 -15.28 8.37
C ALA A 150 0.27 -16.75 8.37
N GLU A 151 -0.67 -17.63 8.00
CA GLU A 151 -0.41 -19.05 7.74
C GLU A 151 -0.36 -19.34 6.22
N ALA A 152 -0.78 -18.38 5.40
CA ALA A 152 -0.84 -18.45 3.95
C ALA A 152 0.33 -17.67 3.30
N GLY A 153 0.55 -17.89 2.01
CA GLY A 153 1.53 -17.16 1.20
C GLY A 153 1.11 -15.71 0.93
N PRO A 154 1.93 -14.94 0.20
CA PRO A 154 1.63 -13.53 -0.09
C PRO A 154 0.50 -13.36 -1.10
N ALA A 155 -0.32 -12.33 -0.91
CA ALA A 155 -1.23 -11.86 -1.94
C ALA A 155 -0.42 -11.21 -3.07
N ILE A 156 -0.50 -11.75 -4.28
CA ILE A 156 0.28 -11.29 -5.45
C ILE A 156 -0.66 -10.92 -6.60
N ARG A 157 -0.29 -9.87 -7.32
CA ARG A 157 -0.84 -9.51 -8.64
C ARG A 157 0.23 -9.68 -9.71
N PHE A 158 -0.13 -10.33 -10.81
CA PHE A 158 0.71 -10.48 -11.99
C PHE A 158 -0.17 -10.53 -13.23
N ALA A 159 0.22 -9.82 -14.30
CA ALA A 159 -0.53 -9.70 -15.55
C ALA A 159 -2.00 -9.25 -15.34
N GLY A 160 -2.22 -8.32 -14.39
CA GLY A 160 -3.56 -7.82 -14.05
C GLY A 160 -4.43 -8.76 -13.23
N GLU A 161 -3.93 -9.96 -12.91
CA GLU A 161 -4.67 -11.00 -12.17
C GLU A 161 -4.02 -11.31 -10.83
N LYS A 162 -4.85 -11.75 -9.88
CA LYS A 162 -4.38 -12.30 -8.60
C LYS A 162 -3.75 -13.67 -8.86
N ARG A 163 -2.62 -13.93 -8.20
CA ARG A 163 -1.86 -15.18 -8.34
C ARG A 163 -1.52 -15.74 -6.97
N GLU A 164 -1.37 -17.07 -6.92
CA GLU A 164 -0.82 -17.79 -5.79
C GLU A 164 0.60 -18.23 -6.12
N LEU A 165 1.50 -18.14 -5.14
CA LEU A 165 2.81 -18.79 -5.25
C LEU A 165 2.60 -20.29 -5.05
N ARG A 166 2.86 -21.06 -6.09
CA ARG A 166 2.94 -22.52 -5.95
C ARG A 166 4.32 -22.91 -5.47
N PRO A 167 4.42 -23.85 -4.54
CA PRO A 167 5.70 -24.39 -4.11
C PRO A 167 6.46 -25.08 -5.25
#